data_bb4f0c0e40c7cad4310d217b0f45e042
#
_entry.id   bb4f0c0e40c7cad4310d217b0f45e042
#
_cell.length_a   1.000
_cell.length_b   1.000
_cell.length_c   1.000
_cell.angle_alpha   90.00
_cell.angle_beta   90.00
_cell.angle_gamma   90.00
#
_symmetry.space_group_name_H-M   'P 1'
#
loop_
_entity.id
_entity.type
_entity.pdbx_description
1 polymer ?
#
loop_
_entity_poly.entity_id
_entity_poly.type
_entity_poly.pdbx_seq_one_letter_code
_entity_poly.pdbx_strand_id
1 'polypeptide(L)'
;SGDTWMAKEVSGLSVNTETKTVSITFVDGTEPKQYYYTEDNLFLYKDKEIAPENIASCDVITMQGQDDRVWSIRVIEYHGTMTIANQEQIQNGFLSIDGGEPIALEGFTKLEIPEGPHTISVSGENIESFEDTIFIVPGETFEYDLSKAQSKTGVMIIRANVYDFKLYINGADTDGTKPIVLPLGEYDVVVLKNGYKQWNQKVTVVEPSVTVEVNMEEDIQEGIISFHSTPEGASVIYNDTQIGITPFEQKVRYGIYTVEVLLEGYQPHLETIVVDKPAVSSMSDLTLQQETAANNPSQ
;
A
#
# COMPACT_ATOMS: atom_id res chain seq x y z
N SER A 1 -62.59 22.79 12.10
CA SER A 1 -61.36 22.41 12.78
C SER A 1 -60.83 21.19 12.08
N GLY A 2 -59.61 21.27 11.59
CA GLY A 2 -58.94 20.12 10.96
C GLY A 2 -58.21 19.26 11.99
N ASP A 3 -57.75 18.12 11.55
CA ASP A 3 -56.93 17.23 12.34
C ASP A 3 -55.48 17.66 12.32
N THR A 4 -54.74 17.29 13.37
CA THR A 4 -53.28 17.50 13.43
C THR A 4 -52.60 16.14 13.60
N TRP A 5 -51.66 15.86 12.72
CA TRP A 5 -50.87 14.62 12.76
C TRP A 5 -49.39 14.96 13.04
N MET A 6 -48.73 14.10 13.77
CA MET A 6 -47.29 14.20 14.02
C MET A 6 -46.62 12.96 13.47
N ALA A 7 -45.65 13.15 12.61
CA ALA A 7 -44.76 12.11 12.14
C ALA A 7 -43.51 12.10 13.04
N LYS A 8 -43.63 11.36 14.16
CA LYS A 8 -42.53 11.05 15.10
C LYS A 8 -42.52 9.54 15.32
N GLU A 9 -41.35 8.98 15.60
CA GLU A 9 -41.18 7.52 15.72
C GLU A 9 -41.64 6.77 14.48
N VAL A 10 -41.30 7.30 13.31
CA VAL A 10 -41.55 6.69 12.03
C VAL A 10 -40.31 5.99 11.51
N SER A 11 -40.48 4.88 10.81
CA SER A 11 -39.39 4.19 10.12
C SER A 11 -39.13 4.75 8.72
N GLY A 12 -39.99 5.58 8.22
CA GLY A 12 -39.84 6.25 6.93
C GLY A 12 -40.79 7.44 6.76
N LEU A 13 -40.23 8.54 6.30
CA LEU A 13 -40.94 9.74 5.86
C LEU A 13 -40.44 10.05 4.46
N SER A 14 -41.34 10.23 3.51
CA SER A 14 -40.97 10.70 2.17
C SER A 14 -41.98 11.67 1.61
N VAL A 15 -41.46 12.69 0.91
CA VAL A 15 -42.27 13.66 0.17
C VAL A 15 -42.01 13.44 -1.32
N ASN A 16 -43.09 13.13 -2.05
CA ASN A 16 -43.01 12.98 -3.51
C ASN A 16 -43.63 14.24 -4.16
N THR A 17 -42.77 15.00 -4.83
CA THR A 17 -43.16 16.26 -5.47
C THR A 17 -43.88 16.08 -6.79
N GLU A 18 -43.72 14.94 -7.45
CA GLU A 18 -44.46 14.64 -8.71
C GLU A 18 -45.90 14.24 -8.42
N THR A 19 -46.10 13.35 -7.45
CA THR A 19 -47.47 12.89 -7.06
C THR A 19 -48.14 13.77 -6.03
N LYS A 20 -47.39 14.75 -5.48
CA LYS A 20 -47.85 15.66 -4.41
C LYS A 20 -48.35 14.87 -3.19
N THR A 21 -47.50 13.95 -2.72
CA THR A 21 -47.82 13.08 -1.58
C THR A 21 -46.74 13.11 -0.50
N VAL A 22 -47.20 12.93 0.75
CA VAL A 22 -46.35 12.66 1.92
C VAL A 22 -46.69 11.26 2.40
N SER A 23 -45.72 10.37 2.38
CA SER A 23 -45.85 8.98 2.83
C SER A 23 -45.15 8.78 4.16
N ILE A 24 -45.83 8.15 5.11
CA ILE A 24 -45.35 7.89 6.47
C ILE A 24 -45.43 6.39 6.74
N THR A 25 -44.32 5.79 7.13
CA THR A 25 -44.22 4.41 7.61
C THR A 25 -43.93 4.42 9.11
N PHE A 26 -44.69 3.68 9.88
CA PHE A 26 -44.59 3.67 11.34
C PHE A 26 -43.70 2.51 11.84
N VAL A 27 -42.95 2.75 12.93
CA VAL A 27 -42.06 1.75 13.56
C VAL A 27 -42.83 0.57 14.14
N ASP A 28 -44.07 0.80 14.56
CA ASP A 28 -44.94 -0.21 15.18
C ASP A 28 -45.55 -1.21 14.18
N GLY A 29 -45.21 -1.11 12.89
CA GLY A 29 -45.73 -1.97 11.84
C GLY A 29 -47.17 -1.63 11.39
N THR A 30 -47.72 -0.49 11.80
CA THR A 30 -48.97 0.05 11.27
C THR A 30 -48.85 0.25 9.75
N GLU A 31 -49.92 0.02 9.01
CA GLU A 31 -49.97 0.23 7.55
C GLU A 31 -49.48 1.65 7.20
N PRO A 32 -48.59 1.79 6.20
CA PRO A 32 -48.13 3.09 5.74
C PRO A 32 -49.29 3.98 5.33
N LYS A 33 -49.23 5.25 5.73
CA LYS A 33 -50.25 6.23 5.36
C LYS A 33 -49.71 7.20 4.33
N GLN A 34 -50.58 7.57 3.40
CA GLN A 34 -50.26 8.55 2.38
C GLN A 34 -51.22 9.73 2.49
N TYR A 35 -50.67 10.93 2.43
CA TYR A 35 -51.42 12.19 2.51
C TYR A 35 -51.12 13.00 1.26
N TYR A 36 -52.09 13.77 0.79
CA TYR A 36 -52.02 14.56 -0.43
C TYR A 36 -51.92 16.05 -0.11
N TYR A 37 -51.05 16.74 -0.85
CA TYR A 37 -50.88 18.19 -0.77
C TYR A 37 -51.02 18.83 -2.15
N THR A 38 -51.13 20.17 -2.20
CA THR A 38 -51.18 20.98 -3.42
C THR A 38 -50.01 21.99 -3.40
N GLU A 39 -49.85 22.71 -4.49
CA GLU A 39 -48.80 23.77 -4.59
C GLU A 39 -49.08 24.96 -3.66
N ASP A 40 -50.32 25.15 -3.25
CA ASP A 40 -50.69 26.24 -2.34
C ASP A 40 -50.46 25.90 -0.86
N ASN A 41 -50.02 24.66 -0.54
CA ASN A 41 -49.77 24.26 0.83
C ASN A 41 -48.44 24.75 1.32
N LEU A 42 -48.39 25.16 2.59
CA LEU A 42 -47.20 25.73 3.22
C LEU A 42 -46.32 24.62 3.86
N PHE A 43 -45.08 24.57 3.47
CA PHE A 43 -44.02 23.82 4.13
C PHE A 43 -43.13 24.75 4.90
N LEU A 44 -43.08 24.60 6.22
CA LEU A 44 -42.45 25.57 7.09
C LEU A 44 -41.42 24.91 8.02
N TYR A 45 -40.29 25.58 8.20
CA TYR A 45 -39.35 25.33 9.28
C TYR A 45 -39.02 26.66 9.98
N LYS A 46 -39.21 26.72 11.31
CA LYS A 46 -39.04 27.96 12.11
C LYS A 46 -39.69 29.19 11.45
N ASP A 47 -40.95 29.00 11.00
CA ASP A 47 -41.78 30.03 10.34
C ASP A 47 -41.22 30.57 9.00
N LYS A 48 -40.23 29.87 8.41
CA LYS A 48 -39.75 30.12 7.06
C LYS A 48 -40.24 29.04 6.13
N GLU A 49 -40.63 29.45 4.94
CA GLU A 49 -41.00 28.51 3.89
C GLU A 49 -39.77 27.70 3.41
N ILE A 50 -39.94 26.40 3.27
CA ILE A 50 -38.97 25.47 2.70
C ILE A 50 -39.59 24.73 1.52
N ALA A 51 -38.75 24.28 0.60
CA ALA A 51 -39.21 23.48 -0.52
C ALA A 51 -39.57 22.03 -0.04
N PRO A 52 -40.64 21.43 -0.56
CA PRO A 52 -41.04 20.07 -0.17
C PRO A 52 -39.95 19.02 -0.33
N GLU A 53 -39.12 19.14 -1.37
CA GLU A 53 -37.95 18.25 -1.65
C GLU A 53 -36.83 18.32 -0.60
N ASN A 54 -36.86 19.34 0.24
CA ASN A 54 -35.89 19.52 1.32
C ASN A 54 -36.29 18.80 2.62
N ILE A 55 -37.40 18.05 2.62
CA ILE A 55 -37.78 17.22 3.76
C ILE A 55 -37.14 15.85 3.63
N ALA A 56 -36.33 15.47 4.61
CA ALA A 56 -35.64 14.18 4.67
C ALA A 56 -36.46 13.15 5.49
N SER A 57 -36.09 11.90 5.30
CA SER A 57 -36.72 10.79 6.03
C SER A 57 -36.53 10.83 7.55
N CYS A 58 -35.50 11.49 8.01
CA CYS A 58 -35.16 11.66 9.43
C CYS A 58 -35.81 12.88 10.09
N ASP A 59 -36.50 13.75 9.32
CA ASP A 59 -37.17 14.93 9.87
C ASP A 59 -38.39 14.56 10.70
N VAL A 60 -38.62 15.33 11.74
CA VAL A 60 -39.86 15.27 12.50
C VAL A 60 -40.80 16.37 12.03
N ILE A 61 -42.00 15.98 11.59
CA ILE A 61 -42.99 16.93 11.05
C ILE A 61 -44.33 16.89 11.81
N THR A 62 -45.04 18.00 11.80
CA THR A 62 -46.43 18.06 12.08
C THR A 62 -47.20 18.48 10.83
N MET A 63 -48.36 17.89 10.61
CA MET A 63 -49.25 18.22 9.50
C MET A 63 -50.60 18.66 10.02
N GLN A 64 -51.24 19.57 9.32
CA GLN A 64 -52.63 19.96 9.54
C GLN A 64 -53.41 19.77 8.28
N GLY A 65 -54.58 19.19 8.41
CA GLY A 65 -55.42 18.90 7.26
C GLY A 65 -56.77 18.32 7.65
N GLN A 66 -57.42 17.64 6.71
CA GLN A 66 -58.66 16.90 6.91
C GLN A 66 -58.66 15.65 6.04
N ASP A 67 -59.03 14.52 6.63
CA ASP A 67 -59.00 13.20 6.02
C ASP A 67 -57.54 12.85 5.55
N ASP A 68 -57.32 12.74 4.25
CA ASP A 68 -56.00 12.50 3.63
C ASP A 68 -55.40 13.74 2.98
N ARG A 69 -56.01 14.93 3.15
CA ARG A 69 -55.58 16.20 2.55
C ARG A 69 -54.87 17.07 3.55
N VAL A 70 -53.61 17.44 3.22
CA VAL A 70 -52.77 18.31 4.03
C VAL A 70 -52.94 19.75 3.57
N TRP A 71 -53.02 20.68 4.51
CA TRP A 71 -53.02 22.15 4.26
C TRP A 71 -51.69 22.80 4.60
N SER A 72 -51.03 22.31 5.66
CA SER A 72 -49.71 22.79 6.03
C SER A 72 -48.86 21.67 6.65
N ILE A 73 -47.59 21.73 6.42
CA ILE A 73 -46.57 20.86 7.01
C ILE A 73 -45.57 21.78 7.73
N ARG A 74 -45.30 21.47 8.99
CA ARG A 74 -44.29 22.16 9.79
C ARG A 74 -43.24 21.15 10.23
N VAL A 75 -41.99 21.39 9.85
CA VAL A 75 -40.86 20.62 10.35
C VAL A 75 -40.53 21.13 11.76
N ILE A 76 -40.47 20.19 12.70
CA ILE A 76 -40.18 20.43 14.12
C ILE A 76 -38.69 20.22 14.42
N GLU A 77 -38.13 19.07 13.94
CA GLU A 77 -36.73 18.78 13.98
C GLU A 77 -36.25 18.61 12.53
N TYR A 78 -35.27 19.39 12.15
CA TYR A 78 -34.81 19.45 10.77
C TYR A 78 -33.40 18.83 10.67
N HIS A 79 -33.08 18.27 9.55
CA HIS A 79 -31.79 17.63 9.30
C HIS A 79 -30.71 18.64 8.87
N GLY A 80 -29.47 18.20 9.01
CA GLY A 80 -28.32 18.66 8.22
C GLY A 80 -27.81 17.54 7.33
N THR A 81 -26.88 17.86 6.46
CA THR A 81 -26.25 16.87 5.58
C THR A 81 -24.82 16.59 6.06
N MET A 82 -24.49 15.34 6.28
CA MET A 82 -23.11 14.92 6.55
C MET A 82 -22.46 14.37 5.27
N THR A 83 -21.23 14.81 5.02
CA THR A 83 -20.30 14.21 4.04
C THR A 83 -19.06 13.71 4.77
N ILE A 84 -18.28 12.85 4.12
CA ILE A 84 -17.06 12.29 4.70
C ILE A 84 -15.88 12.59 3.79
N ALA A 85 -14.79 13.09 4.37
CA ALA A 85 -13.52 13.28 3.70
C ALA A 85 -12.52 12.20 4.11
N ASN A 86 -11.61 11.84 3.18
CA ASN A 86 -10.51 10.89 3.39
C ASN A 86 -10.97 9.45 3.73
N GLN A 87 -12.17 9.07 3.31
CA GLN A 87 -12.73 7.72 3.56
C GLN A 87 -11.94 6.60 2.87
N GLU A 88 -11.26 6.90 1.76
CA GLU A 88 -10.43 5.96 0.99
C GLU A 88 -9.20 5.46 1.76
N GLN A 89 -8.83 6.11 2.85
CA GLN A 89 -7.72 5.70 3.72
C GLN A 89 -8.10 4.52 4.63
N ILE A 90 -9.40 4.23 4.77
CA ILE A 90 -9.91 3.20 5.67
C ILE A 90 -10.35 1.97 4.87
N GLN A 91 -9.66 0.85 5.12
CA GLN A 91 -9.96 -0.42 4.44
C GLN A 91 -11.16 -1.10 5.11
N ASN A 92 -12.13 -1.54 4.29
CA ASN A 92 -13.36 -2.18 4.76
C ASN A 92 -13.98 -1.42 5.95
N GLY A 93 -14.09 -0.08 5.76
CA GLY A 93 -14.53 0.83 6.79
C GLY A 93 -16.06 0.89 6.93
N PHE A 94 -16.50 1.08 8.16
CA PHE A 94 -17.91 1.28 8.51
C PHE A 94 -18.07 2.47 9.45
N LEU A 95 -19.19 3.14 9.28
CA LEU A 95 -19.66 4.22 10.13
C LEU A 95 -20.99 3.82 10.76
N SER A 96 -21.19 4.10 12.03
CA SER A 96 -22.49 4.00 12.71
C SER A 96 -22.80 5.33 13.38
N ILE A 97 -24.07 5.72 13.40
CA ILE A 97 -24.54 6.94 14.07
C ILE A 97 -25.50 6.51 15.18
N ASP A 98 -25.26 7.01 16.39
CA ASP A 98 -26.05 6.73 17.61
C ASP A 98 -26.29 5.25 17.85
N GLY A 99 -25.30 4.40 17.48
CA GLY A 99 -25.40 2.94 17.63
C GLY A 99 -26.37 2.28 16.65
N GLY A 100 -26.76 2.97 15.58
CA GLY A 100 -27.58 2.40 14.49
C GLY A 100 -26.80 1.40 13.63
N GLU A 101 -27.45 0.92 12.57
CA GLU A 101 -26.85 -0.04 11.63
C GLU A 101 -25.57 0.51 10.98
N PRO A 102 -24.53 -0.30 10.84
CA PRO A 102 -23.28 0.12 10.20
C PRO A 102 -23.50 0.45 8.72
N ILE A 103 -22.98 1.60 8.30
CA ILE A 103 -22.98 2.09 6.93
C ILE A 103 -21.57 1.93 6.36
N ALA A 104 -21.42 1.29 5.21
CA ALA A 104 -20.11 1.16 4.56
C ALA A 104 -19.58 2.53 4.13
N LEU A 105 -18.28 2.77 4.36
CA LEU A 105 -17.59 3.98 3.90
C LEU A 105 -17.33 3.93 2.40
N GLU A 106 -17.15 2.74 1.83
CA GLU A 106 -16.99 2.57 0.39
C GLU A 106 -18.26 3.00 -0.35
N GLY A 107 -18.12 3.98 -1.23
CA GLY A 107 -19.25 4.55 -1.98
C GLY A 107 -20.14 5.49 -1.19
N PHE A 108 -19.79 5.79 0.06
CA PHE A 108 -20.52 6.80 0.85
C PHE A 108 -20.43 8.16 0.16
N THR A 109 -21.54 8.84 0.00
CA THR A 109 -21.61 10.18 -0.60
C THR A 109 -22.09 11.24 0.37
N LYS A 110 -23.27 11.02 0.94
CA LYS A 110 -23.88 11.91 1.93
C LYS A 110 -24.93 11.17 2.75
N LEU A 111 -25.25 11.71 3.91
CA LEU A 111 -26.33 11.26 4.78
C LEU A 111 -27.03 12.45 5.40
N GLU A 112 -28.35 12.46 5.36
CA GLU A 112 -29.18 13.39 6.12
C GLU A 112 -29.30 12.89 7.57
N ILE A 113 -28.98 13.74 8.53
CA ILE A 113 -28.95 13.44 9.98
C ILE A 113 -29.77 14.52 10.71
N PRO A 114 -30.60 14.18 11.69
CA PRO A 114 -31.36 15.16 12.48
C PRO A 114 -30.45 16.24 13.10
N GLU A 115 -31.02 17.42 13.37
CA GLU A 115 -30.29 18.48 14.08
C GLU A 115 -29.92 18.06 15.51
N GLY A 116 -28.75 18.45 15.98
CA GLY A 116 -28.30 18.21 17.35
C GLY A 116 -27.01 17.42 17.49
N PRO A 117 -26.71 16.97 18.71
CA PRO A 117 -25.55 16.14 18.97
C PRO A 117 -25.76 14.69 18.58
N HIS A 118 -24.77 14.09 17.90
CA HIS A 118 -24.77 12.68 17.50
C HIS A 118 -23.43 12.05 17.83
N THR A 119 -23.47 10.77 18.19
CA THR A 119 -22.26 9.95 18.38
C THR A 119 -21.98 9.20 17.07
N ILE A 120 -20.77 9.35 16.55
CA ILE A 120 -20.28 8.60 15.40
C ILE A 120 -19.29 7.55 15.89
N SER A 121 -19.51 6.28 15.51
CA SER A 121 -18.55 5.20 15.71
C SER A 121 -17.96 4.81 14.35
N VAL A 122 -16.63 4.79 14.24
CA VAL A 122 -15.90 4.43 13.02
C VAL A 122 -15.04 3.21 13.27
N SER A 123 -15.08 2.26 12.34
CA SER A 123 -14.25 1.05 12.37
C SER A 123 -13.70 0.73 10.99
N GLY A 124 -12.61 -0.04 10.94
CA GLY A 124 -11.98 -0.51 9.72
C GLY A 124 -10.90 -1.54 10.01
N GLU A 125 -10.42 -2.23 8.98
CA GLU A 125 -9.41 -3.27 9.15
C GLU A 125 -8.04 -2.68 9.53
N ASN A 126 -7.69 -1.52 8.98
CA ASN A 126 -6.38 -0.89 9.13
C ASN A 126 -6.34 0.25 10.16
N ILE A 127 -7.43 0.49 10.90
CA ILE A 127 -7.51 1.55 11.91
C ILE A 127 -7.99 1.02 13.26
N GLU A 128 -7.61 1.70 14.33
CA GLU A 128 -8.25 1.52 15.64
C GLU A 128 -9.67 2.07 15.58
N SER A 129 -10.65 1.28 16.04
CA SER A 129 -12.04 1.75 16.15
C SER A 129 -12.14 2.87 17.16
N PHE A 130 -12.90 3.90 16.85
CA PHE A 130 -13.07 5.05 17.71
C PHE A 130 -14.47 5.62 17.65
N GLU A 131 -14.81 6.42 18.65
CA GLU A 131 -16.05 7.16 18.72
C GLU A 131 -15.75 8.66 18.80
N ASP A 132 -16.63 9.45 18.20
CA ASP A 132 -16.57 10.90 18.23
C ASP A 132 -17.98 11.48 18.40
N THR A 133 -18.06 12.72 18.90
CA THR A 133 -19.33 13.43 19.02
C THR A 133 -19.32 14.60 18.03
N ILE A 134 -20.33 14.65 17.19
CA ILE A 134 -20.55 15.76 16.24
C ILE A 134 -21.80 16.52 16.61
N PHE A 135 -21.93 17.74 16.08
CA PHE A 135 -23.12 18.54 16.22
C PHE A 135 -23.63 18.94 14.83
N ILE A 136 -24.82 18.54 14.49
CA ILE A 136 -25.46 18.81 13.20
C ILE A 136 -26.28 20.08 13.29
N VAL A 137 -25.95 21.05 12.43
CA VAL A 137 -26.68 22.31 12.29
C VAL A 137 -27.72 22.15 11.18
N PRO A 138 -28.99 22.48 11.47
CA PRO A 138 -30.08 22.27 10.53
C PRO A 138 -29.88 23.06 9.22
N GLY A 139 -30.04 22.37 8.11
CA GLY A 139 -29.89 22.91 6.76
C GLY A 139 -28.45 23.18 6.31
N GLU A 140 -27.45 22.85 7.12
CA GLU A 140 -26.04 22.98 6.77
C GLU A 140 -25.41 21.65 6.38
N THR A 141 -24.30 21.72 5.64
CA THR A 141 -23.47 20.54 5.35
C THR A 141 -22.28 20.50 6.31
N PHE A 142 -22.13 19.36 6.99
CA PHE A 142 -21.02 19.06 7.88
C PHE A 142 -20.10 18.04 7.22
N GLU A 143 -18.84 18.38 7.03
CA GLU A 143 -17.83 17.44 6.52
C GLU A 143 -17.08 16.78 7.68
N TYR A 144 -17.16 15.45 7.79
CA TYR A 144 -16.44 14.66 8.78
C TYR A 144 -15.14 14.14 8.19
N ASP A 145 -14.01 14.62 8.72
CA ASP A 145 -12.67 14.28 8.23
C ASP A 145 -12.10 13.06 8.97
N LEU A 146 -11.85 11.98 8.24
CA LEU A 146 -11.27 10.72 8.73
C LEU A 146 -9.74 10.70 8.71
N SER A 147 -9.06 11.75 8.28
CA SER A 147 -7.58 11.80 8.25
C SER A 147 -6.91 11.63 9.61
N LYS A 148 -7.65 11.89 10.70
CA LYS A 148 -7.20 11.74 12.10
C LYS A 148 -7.35 10.32 12.67
N ALA A 149 -7.92 9.38 11.92
CA ALA A 149 -8.06 8.00 12.36
C ALA A 149 -6.69 7.36 12.63
N GLN A 150 -6.54 6.72 13.79
CA GLN A 150 -5.28 6.08 14.16
C GLN A 150 -5.16 4.73 13.46
N SER A 151 -4.06 4.56 12.71
CA SER A 151 -3.78 3.29 12.04
C SER A 151 -3.38 2.22 13.05
N LYS A 152 -3.92 1.02 12.90
CA LYS A 152 -3.39 -0.18 13.57
C LYS A 152 -1.97 -0.44 13.09
N THR A 153 -1.13 -1.00 13.94
CA THR A 153 0.28 -1.27 13.63
C THR A 153 0.61 -2.74 13.82
N GLY A 154 1.56 -3.22 13.03
CA GLY A 154 2.20 -4.51 13.21
C GLY A 154 3.71 -4.36 13.27
N VAL A 155 4.42 -5.44 13.56
CA VAL A 155 5.88 -5.46 13.66
C VAL A 155 6.46 -6.25 12.51
N MET A 156 7.33 -5.62 11.69
CA MET A 156 8.13 -6.31 10.69
C MET A 156 9.49 -6.68 11.27
N ILE A 157 9.88 -7.95 11.14
CA ILE A 157 11.17 -8.49 11.59
C ILE A 157 11.92 -9.00 10.35
N ILE A 158 13.11 -8.46 10.12
CA ILE A 158 13.97 -8.88 9.00
C ILE A 158 14.95 -9.94 9.50
N ARG A 159 15.00 -11.10 8.82
CA ARG A 159 15.99 -12.14 9.03
C ARG A 159 16.74 -12.37 7.73
N ALA A 160 17.99 -11.93 7.68
CA ALA A 160 18.85 -12.09 6.53
C ALA A 160 19.94 -13.14 6.79
N ASN A 161 20.33 -13.86 5.73
CA ASN A 161 21.48 -14.79 5.74
C ASN A 161 22.83 -14.06 5.68
N VAL A 162 22.83 -12.72 5.66
CA VAL A 162 24.01 -11.85 5.60
C VAL A 162 23.94 -10.75 6.66
N TYR A 163 25.09 -10.20 7.05
CA TYR A 163 25.20 -9.04 7.94
C TYR A 163 25.55 -7.79 7.13
N ASP A 164 25.45 -6.61 7.75
CA ASP A 164 25.84 -5.31 7.16
C ASP A 164 25.20 -5.04 5.78
N PHE A 165 23.90 -5.21 5.71
CA PHE A 165 23.08 -4.86 4.55
C PHE A 165 22.37 -3.52 4.74
N LYS A 166 21.94 -2.91 3.65
CA LYS A 166 21.03 -1.77 3.65
C LYS A 166 19.61 -2.24 3.39
N LEU A 167 18.67 -1.76 4.18
CA LEU A 167 17.24 -2.03 4.04
C LEU A 167 16.51 -0.77 3.61
N TYR A 168 15.64 -0.91 2.63
CA TYR A 168 14.70 0.15 2.22
C TYR A 168 13.28 -0.39 2.30
N ILE A 169 12.39 0.40 2.92
CA ILE A 169 10.95 0.14 2.97
C ILE A 169 10.25 1.29 2.26
N ASN A 170 9.49 0.99 1.20
CA ASN A 170 8.92 2.00 0.30
C ASN A 170 9.93 3.08 -0.14
N GLY A 171 11.19 2.67 -0.35
CA GLY A 171 12.30 3.54 -0.74
C GLY A 171 12.96 4.34 0.39
N ALA A 172 12.45 4.27 1.62
CA ALA A 172 13.06 4.92 2.79
C ALA A 172 14.14 4.03 3.43
N ASP A 173 15.32 4.58 3.68
CA ASP A 173 16.43 3.91 4.40
C ASP A 173 15.99 3.58 5.83
N THR A 174 16.11 2.32 6.23
CA THR A 174 15.53 1.79 7.47
C THR A 174 16.54 0.89 8.19
N ASP A 175 16.60 0.97 9.53
CA ASP A 175 17.42 0.07 10.36
C ASP A 175 16.77 -1.33 10.47
N GLY A 176 17.22 -2.26 9.63
CA GLY A 176 16.76 -3.65 9.62
C GLY A 176 17.31 -4.53 10.75
N THR A 177 18.13 -3.99 11.65
CA THR A 177 18.70 -4.74 12.78
C THR A 177 17.76 -4.86 13.97
N LYS A 178 16.66 -4.09 13.98
CA LYS A 178 15.64 -4.04 15.03
C LYS A 178 14.26 -4.35 14.46
N PRO A 179 13.31 -4.80 15.31
CA PRO A 179 11.91 -4.87 14.92
C PRO A 179 11.39 -3.49 14.50
N ILE A 180 10.68 -3.44 13.37
CA ILE A 180 10.18 -2.21 12.75
C ILE A 180 8.67 -2.16 12.94
N VAL A 181 8.17 -1.13 13.63
CA VAL A 181 6.73 -0.91 13.81
C VAL A 181 6.20 -0.11 12.62
N LEU A 182 5.20 -0.65 11.94
CA LEU A 182 4.59 -0.06 10.75
C LEU A 182 3.06 -0.15 10.81
N PRO A 183 2.32 0.78 10.21
CA PRO A 183 0.90 0.59 9.96
C PRO A 183 0.61 -0.72 9.23
N LEU A 184 -0.58 -1.30 9.42
CA LEU A 184 -1.00 -2.47 8.64
C LEU A 184 -1.10 -2.08 7.17
N GLY A 185 -0.61 -2.94 6.27
CA GLY A 185 -0.63 -2.69 4.83
C GLY A 185 0.52 -3.36 4.09
N GLU A 186 0.59 -3.10 2.78
CA GLU A 186 1.61 -3.65 1.89
C GLU A 186 2.80 -2.68 1.74
N TYR A 187 4.01 -3.23 1.78
CA TYR A 187 5.26 -2.49 1.70
C TYR A 187 6.21 -3.11 0.68
N ASP A 188 6.85 -2.29 -0.11
CA ASP A 188 7.97 -2.69 -0.94
C ASP A 188 9.24 -2.74 -0.09
N VAL A 189 9.79 -3.95 0.10
CA VAL A 189 10.99 -4.20 0.90
C VAL A 189 12.15 -4.51 -0.04
N VAL A 190 13.22 -3.74 0.05
CA VAL A 190 14.44 -3.90 -0.77
C VAL A 190 15.65 -4.03 0.13
N VAL A 191 16.47 -5.06 -0.12
CA VAL A 191 17.75 -5.27 0.59
C VAL A 191 18.91 -5.24 -0.38
N LEU A 192 19.92 -4.42 -0.05
CA LEU A 192 21.13 -4.23 -0.83
C LEU A 192 22.36 -4.59 -0.01
N LYS A 193 23.32 -5.32 -0.63
CA LYS A 193 24.64 -5.59 -0.09
C LYS A 193 25.66 -5.69 -1.22
N ASN A 194 26.84 -5.10 -1.02
CA ASN A 194 27.92 -5.19 -2.00
C ASN A 194 28.33 -6.66 -2.24
N GLY A 195 28.45 -7.06 -3.51
CA GLY A 195 28.80 -8.41 -3.92
C GLY A 195 27.63 -9.40 -3.89
N TYR A 196 26.42 -8.91 -3.68
CA TYR A 196 25.20 -9.73 -3.70
C TYR A 196 24.20 -9.15 -4.68
N LYS A 197 23.33 -10.00 -5.24
CA LYS A 197 22.18 -9.58 -6.04
C LYS A 197 21.20 -8.84 -5.14
N GLN A 198 20.58 -7.80 -5.68
CA GLN A 198 19.49 -7.11 -4.99
C GLN A 198 18.36 -8.09 -4.66
N TRP A 199 17.90 -8.07 -3.42
CA TRP A 199 16.69 -8.77 -2.99
C TRP A 199 15.54 -7.76 -2.86
N ASN A 200 14.35 -8.14 -3.34
CA ASN A 200 13.15 -7.32 -3.21
C ASN A 200 11.90 -8.20 -3.10
N GLN A 201 10.96 -7.76 -2.29
CA GLN A 201 9.66 -8.42 -2.11
C GLN A 201 8.61 -7.43 -1.62
N LYS A 202 7.35 -7.63 -2.02
CA LYS A 202 6.20 -7.00 -1.38
C LYS A 202 5.83 -7.78 -0.13
N VAL A 203 5.68 -7.09 0.99
CA VAL A 203 5.41 -7.68 2.30
C VAL A 203 4.18 -7.03 2.89
N THR A 204 3.20 -7.83 3.31
CA THR A 204 2.03 -7.34 4.03
C THR A 204 2.31 -7.39 5.54
N VAL A 205 2.29 -6.22 6.17
CA VAL A 205 2.38 -6.09 7.63
C VAL A 205 1.02 -6.39 8.23
N VAL A 206 1.00 -7.36 9.15
CA VAL A 206 -0.19 -7.82 9.89
C VAL A 206 0.08 -7.86 11.39
N GLU A 207 -0.97 -7.88 12.19
CA GLU A 207 -0.87 -8.07 13.64
C GLU A 207 -0.63 -9.55 14.00
N PRO A 208 0.16 -9.83 15.04
CA PRO A 208 0.99 -8.89 15.79
C PRO A 208 2.32 -8.60 15.07
N SER A 209 2.76 -9.48 14.17
CA SER A 209 4.03 -9.34 13.48
C SER A 209 4.13 -10.18 12.22
N VAL A 210 5.01 -9.78 11.31
CA VAL A 210 5.45 -10.54 10.14
C VAL A 210 6.97 -10.68 10.17
N THR A 211 7.46 -11.88 9.87
CA THR A 211 8.90 -12.14 9.68
C THR A 211 9.21 -12.26 8.19
N VAL A 212 10.19 -11.49 7.74
CA VAL A 212 10.66 -11.47 6.35
C VAL A 212 12.00 -12.20 6.29
N GLU A 213 12.02 -13.36 5.65
CA GLU A 213 13.25 -14.14 5.43
C GLU A 213 13.93 -13.64 4.15
N VAL A 214 15.10 -13.02 4.31
CA VAL A 214 15.90 -12.44 3.23
C VAL A 214 17.06 -13.37 2.91
N ASN A 215 16.98 -14.07 1.78
CA ASN A 215 18.03 -14.92 1.28
C ASN A 215 18.78 -14.22 0.15
N MET A 216 19.87 -13.54 0.51
CA MET A 216 20.77 -12.87 -0.43
C MET A 216 21.64 -13.91 -1.16
N GLU A 217 21.71 -13.79 -2.48
CA GLU A 217 22.59 -14.58 -3.35
C GLU A 217 23.81 -13.74 -3.75
N GLU A 218 25.01 -14.36 -3.73
CA GLU A 218 26.21 -13.67 -4.23
C GLU A 218 26.05 -13.31 -5.70
N ASP A 219 26.42 -12.08 -6.05
CA ASP A 219 26.52 -11.62 -7.44
C ASP A 219 27.90 -11.99 -7.99
N ILE A 220 28.07 -13.27 -8.30
CA ILE A 220 29.32 -13.83 -8.82
C ILE A 220 29.43 -13.46 -10.28
N GLN A 221 30.28 -12.46 -10.56
CA GLN A 221 30.65 -12.10 -11.92
C GLN A 221 31.83 -12.96 -12.37
N GLU A 222 31.66 -13.68 -13.46
CA GLU A 222 32.65 -14.62 -13.99
C GLU A 222 32.91 -14.33 -15.47
N GLY A 223 34.19 -14.49 -15.85
CA GLY A 223 34.65 -14.48 -17.23
C GLY A 223 35.42 -15.77 -17.57
N ILE A 224 35.92 -15.84 -18.77
CA ILE A 224 36.73 -16.97 -19.28
C ILE A 224 38.12 -16.44 -19.63
N ILE A 225 39.17 -17.13 -19.18
CA ILE A 225 40.52 -16.89 -19.66
C ILE A 225 40.85 -18.00 -20.67
N SER A 226 41.29 -17.61 -21.86
CA SER A 226 41.89 -18.51 -22.85
C SER A 226 43.40 -18.44 -22.76
N PHE A 227 44.00 -19.55 -22.37
CA PHE A 227 45.45 -19.72 -22.23
C PHE A 227 46.03 -20.37 -23.48
N HIS A 228 47.00 -19.71 -24.13
CA HIS A 228 47.70 -20.22 -25.31
C HIS A 228 49.14 -19.78 -25.27
N SER A 229 50.02 -20.52 -25.92
CA SER A 229 51.46 -20.18 -26.05
C SER A 229 52.02 -20.73 -27.36
N THR A 230 53.12 -20.17 -27.83
CA THR A 230 53.91 -20.70 -28.94
C THR A 230 55.34 -20.97 -28.43
N PRO A 231 55.82 -22.22 -28.38
CA PRO A 231 55.09 -23.47 -28.72
C PRO A 231 53.94 -23.78 -27.72
N GLU A 232 52.97 -24.57 -28.16
CA GLU A 232 51.95 -25.17 -27.28
C GLU A 232 52.56 -26.17 -26.30
N GLY A 233 51.80 -26.56 -25.26
CA GLY A 233 52.25 -27.56 -24.29
C GLY A 233 52.89 -26.96 -23.03
N ALA A 234 52.86 -25.64 -22.87
CA ALA A 234 53.38 -24.99 -21.66
C ALA A 234 52.45 -25.21 -20.45
N SER A 235 53.02 -25.48 -19.31
CA SER A 235 52.31 -25.54 -18.03
C SER A 235 52.00 -24.14 -17.56
N VAL A 236 50.74 -23.88 -17.17
CA VAL A 236 50.29 -22.62 -16.58
C VAL A 236 50.11 -22.81 -15.08
N ILE A 237 50.80 -21.98 -14.29
CA ILE A 237 50.83 -22.06 -12.83
C ILE A 237 50.18 -20.79 -12.26
N TYR A 238 49.24 -20.97 -11.34
CA TYR A 238 48.61 -19.90 -10.57
C TYR A 238 48.69 -20.25 -9.07
N ASN A 239 49.21 -19.35 -8.25
CA ASN A 239 49.42 -19.59 -6.81
C ASN A 239 50.13 -20.94 -6.54
N ASP A 240 51.26 -21.17 -7.15
CA ASP A 240 52.12 -22.37 -7.03
C ASP A 240 51.40 -23.69 -7.45
N THR A 241 50.24 -23.60 -8.09
CA THR A 241 49.50 -24.77 -8.54
C THR A 241 49.36 -24.76 -10.06
N GLN A 242 49.70 -25.87 -10.71
CA GLN A 242 49.46 -26.03 -12.14
C GLN A 242 47.96 -26.10 -12.40
N ILE A 243 47.41 -25.14 -13.15
CA ILE A 243 45.99 -25.06 -13.48
C ILE A 243 45.62 -25.65 -14.85
N GLY A 244 46.63 -25.83 -15.73
CA GLY A 244 46.44 -26.43 -17.03
C GLY A 244 47.70 -26.45 -17.88
N ILE A 245 47.54 -26.91 -19.12
CA ILE A 245 48.59 -26.96 -20.16
C ILE A 245 48.01 -26.32 -21.41
N THR A 246 48.75 -25.34 -22.02
CA THR A 246 48.27 -24.63 -23.22
C THR A 246 48.12 -25.52 -24.45
N PRO A 247 47.06 -25.34 -25.26
CA PRO A 247 45.94 -24.37 -25.09
C PRO A 247 44.82 -24.94 -24.23
N PHE A 248 44.20 -24.10 -23.35
CA PHE A 248 42.98 -24.46 -22.60
C PHE A 248 42.21 -23.19 -22.20
N GLU A 249 40.95 -23.37 -21.75
CA GLU A 249 40.12 -22.30 -21.22
C GLU A 249 39.73 -22.59 -19.78
N GLN A 250 39.68 -21.52 -18.97
CA GLN A 250 39.30 -21.57 -17.56
C GLN A 250 38.26 -20.51 -17.23
N LYS A 251 37.14 -20.91 -16.64
CA LYS A 251 36.18 -19.99 -16.08
C LYS A 251 36.68 -19.49 -14.72
N VAL A 252 36.71 -18.17 -14.52
CA VAL A 252 37.22 -17.52 -13.32
C VAL A 252 36.37 -16.34 -12.94
N ARG A 253 36.39 -15.93 -11.67
CA ARG A 253 35.74 -14.69 -11.21
C ARG A 253 36.42 -13.49 -11.83
N TYR A 254 35.73 -12.32 -11.87
CA TYR A 254 36.37 -11.05 -12.24
C TYR A 254 37.53 -10.76 -11.29
N GLY A 255 38.67 -10.35 -11.84
CA GLY A 255 39.85 -10.08 -11.08
C GLY A 255 41.09 -9.93 -11.95
N ILE A 256 42.23 -9.80 -11.30
CA ILE A 256 43.56 -9.74 -11.93
C ILE A 256 44.26 -11.05 -11.59
N TYR A 257 44.70 -11.77 -12.62
CA TYR A 257 45.38 -13.05 -12.52
C TYR A 257 46.80 -12.93 -13.05
N THR A 258 47.81 -13.15 -12.20
CA THR A 258 49.19 -13.28 -12.62
C THR A 258 49.56 -14.76 -12.62
N VAL A 259 49.85 -15.29 -13.79
CA VAL A 259 50.21 -16.68 -13.98
C VAL A 259 51.67 -16.80 -14.44
N GLU A 260 52.33 -17.90 -14.07
CA GLU A 260 53.61 -18.29 -14.60
C GLU A 260 53.42 -19.36 -15.67
N VAL A 261 54.09 -19.17 -16.80
CA VAL A 261 54.04 -20.10 -17.94
C VAL A 261 55.37 -20.74 -18.12
N LEU A 262 55.43 -22.08 -18.02
CA LEU A 262 56.66 -22.87 -18.04
C LEU A 262 56.63 -23.93 -19.16
N LEU A 263 57.71 -23.98 -19.93
CA LEU A 263 57.93 -25.05 -20.92
C LEU A 263 59.43 -25.44 -20.88
N GLU A 264 59.70 -26.75 -20.89
CA GLU A 264 61.08 -27.26 -20.85
C GLU A 264 61.87 -26.75 -22.06
N GLY A 265 63.06 -26.20 -21.78
CA GLY A 265 63.96 -25.58 -22.77
C GLY A 265 63.61 -24.13 -23.12
N TYR A 266 62.66 -23.51 -22.40
CA TYR A 266 62.26 -22.14 -22.56
C TYR A 266 62.33 -21.37 -21.23
N GLN A 267 62.50 -20.06 -21.34
CA GLN A 267 62.53 -19.21 -20.15
C GLN A 267 61.14 -19.11 -19.54
N PRO A 268 61.04 -19.13 -18.20
CA PRO A 268 59.76 -18.85 -17.51
C PRO A 268 59.22 -17.48 -17.91
N HIS A 269 57.88 -17.41 -18.11
CA HIS A 269 57.19 -16.18 -18.42
C HIS A 269 56.09 -15.89 -17.41
N LEU A 270 56.02 -14.63 -16.94
CA LEU A 270 54.93 -14.13 -16.10
C LEU A 270 53.97 -13.32 -16.95
N GLU A 271 52.69 -13.67 -16.93
CA GLU A 271 51.62 -12.98 -17.63
C GLU A 271 50.55 -12.50 -16.65
N THR A 272 50.08 -11.26 -16.86
CA THR A 272 49.00 -10.69 -16.03
C THR A 272 47.73 -10.48 -16.90
N ILE A 273 46.66 -11.10 -16.53
CA ILE A 273 45.38 -11.10 -17.25
C ILE A 273 44.32 -10.41 -16.40
N VAL A 274 43.66 -9.41 -16.97
CA VAL A 274 42.51 -8.73 -16.34
C VAL A 274 41.22 -9.32 -16.87
N VAL A 275 40.36 -9.81 -15.96
CA VAL A 275 39.04 -10.34 -16.26
C VAL A 275 38.01 -9.40 -15.65
N ASP A 276 37.36 -8.58 -16.48
CA ASP A 276 36.41 -7.53 -16.08
C ASP A 276 35.08 -7.60 -16.86
N LYS A 277 34.87 -8.64 -17.66
CA LYS A 277 33.69 -8.86 -18.49
C LYS A 277 33.43 -10.34 -18.70
N PRO A 278 32.17 -10.73 -19.03
CA PRO A 278 31.82 -12.14 -19.26
C PRO A 278 32.40 -12.72 -20.57
N ALA A 279 32.99 -11.88 -21.42
CA ALA A 279 33.66 -12.31 -22.64
C ALA A 279 35.00 -13.00 -22.33
N VAL A 280 35.50 -13.77 -23.30
CA VAL A 280 36.82 -14.40 -23.22
C VAL A 280 37.89 -13.31 -23.15
N SER A 281 38.77 -13.39 -22.10
CA SER A 281 39.99 -12.64 -21.98
C SER A 281 41.14 -13.58 -22.32
N SER A 282 42.01 -13.21 -23.24
CA SER A 282 43.12 -14.08 -23.67
C SER A 282 44.44 -13.62 -23.04
N MET A 283 45.36 -14.56 -22.82
CA MET A 283 46.75 -14.20 -22.70
C MET A 283 47.19 -13.43 -23.97
N SER A 284 48.17 -12.59 -23.81
CA SER A 284 48.90 -12.03 -24.97
C SER A 284 49.35 -13.16 -25.90
N ASP A 285 49.56 -12.86 -27.19
CA ASP A 285 50.18 -13.83 -28.12
C ASP A 285 51.59 -14.22 -27.66
N LEU A 286 51.63 -15.10 -26.67
CA LEU A 286 52.84 -15.48 -25.95
C LEU A 286 53.72 -16.37 -26.79
N THR A 287 54.83 -15.84 -27.26
CA THR A 287 55.94 -16.62 -27.86
C THR A 287 56.99 -16.82 -26.79
N LEU A 288 57.17 -18.07 -26.34
CA LEU A 288 58.19 -18.41 -25.34
C LEU A 288 59.60 -18.27 -25.97
N GLN A 289 60.54 -17.75 -25.19
CA GLN A 289 61.94 -17.62 -25.62
C GLN A 289 62.75 -18.84 -25.19
N GLN A 290 63.46 -19.47 -26.12
CA GLN A 290 64.37 -20.54 -25.80
C GLN A 290 65.45 -20.14 -24.82
N GLU A 291 65.82 -21.01 -23.91
CA GLU A 291 66.98 -20.84 -23.07
C GLU A 291 68.23 -20.78 -24.01
N THR A 292 68.97 -19.67 -23.95
CA THR A 292 70.24 -19.62 -24.62
C THR A 292 71.21 -20.55 -23.85
N ALA A 293 71.69 -21.62 -24.55
CA ALA A 293 72.77 -22.45 -23.99
C ALA A 293 73.93 -21.62 -23.44
N ALA A 294 74.11 -21.70 -22.12
CA ALA A 294 75.23 -21.02 -21.50
C ALA A 294 76.51 -21.51 -22.24
N ASN A 295 77.14 -20.59 -22.95
CA ASN A 295 78.49 -20.81 -23.47
C ASN A 295 79.43 -21.11 -22.28
N ASN A 296 79.72 -22.39 -22.09
CA ASN A 296 80.71 -22.82 -21.17
C ASN A 296 82.08 -22.53 -21.81
N PRO A 297 82.82 -21.50 -21.38
CA PRO A 297 84.16 -21.37 -21.88
C PRO A 297 85.04 -22.48 -21.23
N SER A 298 85.27 -23.52 -22.02
CA SER A 298 86.32 -24.49 -21.75
C SER A 298 87.65 -23.76 -21.68
N GLN A 299 88.28 -23.73 -20.55
CA GLN A 299 89.67 -24.12 -20.25
C GLN A 299 90.08 -23.63 -18.88
#